data_42fb6fa399d7a08941446f935ba67d4e
#
_entry.id   42fb6fa399d7a08941446f935ba67d4e
#
_cell.length_a   1.000
_cell.length_b   1.000
_cell.length_c   1.000
_cell.angle_alpha   90.00
_cell.angle_beta   90.00
_cell.angle_gamma   90.00
#
_symmetry.space_group_name_H-M   'P 1'
#
loop_
_entity.id
_entity.type
_entity.pdbx_description
1 polymer ?
#
loop_
_entity_poly.entity_id
_entity_poly.type
_entity_poly.pdbx_seq_one_letter_code
_entity_poly.pdbx_strand_id
1 'polypeptide(L)'
;MGTLIILEGGDGSGKATQTKRLVERLQAEGHRVCSVSFPNYDSDASMPIRMYLSGQFGTDVDSVNPYVASSMYAIDRFASYRMDWESFYTDGGIIIADRYTTSNMVHQMVKYTDPDKRIQFLEWLEDFEFIKFGLPRPDVVCLLDVPLEVTESLMSERTGKTGGETGDIHEGNRAYLQSVHDAYDELVERYHWHRISCAQQDESGTFTMRSIESIHNDIYEVIKALLK
;
A
#
# COMPACT_ATOMS: atom_id res chain seq x y z
N MET A 1 -5.36 -7.09 -21.95
CA MET A 1 -5.48 -6.55 -20.59
C MET A 1 -4.33 -5.62 -20.34
N GLY A 2 -4.52 -4.63 -19.49
CA GLY A 2 -3.49 -3.67 -19.06
C GLY A 2 -2.49 -4.24 -18.07
N THR A 3 -1.70 -3.36 -17.50
CA THR A 3 -0.69 -3.67 -16.48
C THR A 3 -1.04 -2.97 -15.17
N LEU A 4 -1.03 -3.69 -14.05
CA LEU A 4 -1.31 -3.17 -12.72
C LEU A 4 -0.05 -3.20 -11.86
N ILE A 5 0.45 -2.03 -11.52
CA ILE A 5 1.68 -1.79 -10.76
C ILE A 5 1.28 -1.26 -9.38
N ILE A 6 1.77 -1.88 -8.31
CA ILE A 6 1.49 -1.44 -6.95
C ILE A 6 2.74 -0.83 -6.33
N LEU A 7 2.60 0.36 -5.76
CA LEU A 7 3.55 0.91 -4.81
C LEU A 7 3.02 0.70 -3.39
N GLU A 8 3.69 -0.16 -2.65
CA GLU A 8 3.34 -0.52 -1.27
C GLU A 8 4.38 0.05 -0.29
N GLY A 9 4.05 0.15 1.00
CA GLY A 9 4.95 0.60 2.06
C GLY A 9 4.24 1.32 3.20
N GLY A 10 4.93 1.57 4.27
CA GLY A 10 4.45 2.29 5.45
C GLY A 10 4.09 3.75 5.17
N ASP A 11 3.41 4.39 6.11
CA ASP A 11 3.11 5.82 6.00
C ASP A 11 4.40 6.64 6.05
N GLY A 12 4.46 7.67 5.23
CA GLY A 12 5.69 8.45 5.08
C GLY A 12 6.76 7.87 4.17
N SER A 13 6.61 6.65 3.63
CA SER A 13 7.61 6.04 2.74
C SER A 13 7.79 6.72 1.37
N GLY A 14 6.94 7.69 1.04
CA GLY A 14 7.06 8.45 -0.21
C GLY A 14 6.25 7.88 -1.38
N LYS A 15 5.33 6.93 -1.16
CA LYS A 15 4.48 6.32 -2.20
C LYS A 15 3.85 7.34 -3.14
N ALA A 16 3.11 8.31 -2.61
CA ALA A 16 2.43 9.33 -3.43
C ALA A 16 3.40 10.11 -4.32
N THR A 17 4.59 10.45 -3.81
CA THR A 17 5.64 11.14 -4.58
C THR A 17 6.15 10.25 -5.71
N GLN A 18 6.42 8.98 -5.43
CA GLN A 18 6.94 8.04 -6.42
C GLN A 18 5.86 7.66 -7.45
N THR A 19 4.60 7.50 -7.02
CA THR A 19 3.46 7.30 -7.92
C THR A 19 3.36 8.42 -8.94
N LYS A 20 3.36 9.68 -8.47
CA LYS A 20 3.29 10.84 -9.37
C LYS A 20 4.46 10.86 -10.37
N ARG A 21 5.68 10.69 -9.90
CA ARG A 21 6.89 10.68 -10.77
C ARG A 21 6.88 9.55 -11.78
N LEU A 22 6.41 8.36 -11.38
CA LEU A 22 6.34 7.22 -12.28
C LEU A 22 5.30 7.44 -13.38
N VAL A 23 4.13 8.01 -13.04
CA VAL A 23 3.12 8.43 -14.02
C VAL A 23 3.71 9.42 -15.01
N GLU A 24 4.33 10.51 -14.53
CA GLU A 24 4.91 11.56 -15.37
C GLU A 24 5.97 10.99 -16.33
N ARG A 25 6.83 10.10 -15.84
CA ARG A 25 7.88 9.47 -16.65
C ARG A 25 7.32 8.56 -17.72
N LEU A 26 6.42 7.66 -17.36
CA LEU A 26 5.82 6.73 -18.33
C LEU A 26 4.97 7.46 -19.38
N GLN A 27 4.29 8.55 -19.00
CA GLN A 27 3.59 9.41 -19.97
C GLN A 27 4.55 10.08 -20.94
N ALA A 28 5.68 10.59 -20.46
CA ALA A 28 6.72 11.18 -21.31
C ALA A 28 7.35 10.17 -22.28
N GLU A 29 7.36 8.90 -21.92
CA GLU A 29 7.80 7.79 -22.77
C GLU A 29 6.70 7.29 -23.74
N GLY A 30 5.50 7.90 -23.70
CA GLY A 30 4.41 7.60 -24.63
C GLY A 30 3.47 6.48 -24.17
N HIS A 31 3.60 6.00 -22.94
CA HIS A 31 2.68 5.01 -22.38
C HIS A 31 1.33 5.64 -21.99
N ARG A 32 0.27 4.87 -22.16
CA ARG A 32 -1.05 5.18 -21.61
C ARG A 32 -1.07 4.76 -20.15
N VAL A 33 -0.97 5.71 -19.22
CA VAL A 33 -0.88 5.43 -17.77
C VAL A 33 -1.75 6.38 -16.97
N CYS A 34 -2.39 5.85 -15.94
CA CYS A 34 -3.04 6.62 -14.89
C CYS A 34 -2.72 6.05 -13.50
N SER A 35 -3.06 6.79 -12.45
CA SER A 35 -2.87 6.34 -11.07
C SER A 35 -4.18 6.31 -10.32
N VAL A 36 -4.24 5.40 -9.34
CA VAL A 36 -5.29 5.27 -8.34
C VAL A 36 -4.66 5.20 -6.94
N SER A 37 -5.41 5.53 -5.92
CA SER A 37 -4.94 5.46 -4.54
C SER A 37 -6.02 4.87 -3.65
N PHE A 38 -5.63 4.05 -2.70
CA PHE A 38 -6.54 3.40 -1.76
C PHE A 38 -6.12 3.64 -0.31
N PRO A 39 -7.07 3.93 0.60
CA PRO A 39 -8.50 4.11 0.30
C PRO A 39 -8.77 5.34 -0.58
N ASN A 40 -9.82 5.27 -1.42
CA ASN A 40 -10.31 6.43 -2.15
C ASN A 40 -11.23 7.26 -1.25
N TYR A 41 -10.64 8.15 -0.47
CA TYR A 41 -11.36 8.95 0.53
C TYR A 41 -12.41 9.90 -0.06
N ASP A 42 -12.33 10.20 -1.34
CA ASP A 42 -13.31 11.05 -2.05
C ASP A 42 -14.55 10.26 -2.49
N SER A 43 -14.49 8.93 -2.44
CA SER A 43 -15.59 8.03 -2.79
C SER A 43 -16.51 7.76 -1.59
N ASP A 44 -17.83 7.70 -1.84
CA ASP A 44 -18.79 7.24 -0.83
C ASP A 44 -18.56 5.77 -0.43
N ALA A 45 -17.98 4.96 -1.29
CA ALA A 45 -17.63 3.57 -1.01
C ALA A 45 -16.60 3.43 0.12
N SER A 46 -15.79 4.46 0.38
CA SER A 46 -14.84 4.49 1.49
C SER A 46 -15.43 4.93 2.83
N MET A 47 -16.73 5.26 2.90
CA MET A 47 -17.34 5.71 4.17
C MET A 47 -17.14 4.71 5.33
N PRO A 48 -17.37 3.39 5.18
CA PRO A 48 -17.11 2.43 6.26
C PRO A 48 -15.64 2.42 6.71
N ILE A 49 -14.69 2.66 5.79
CA ILE A 49 -13.27 2.76 6.12
C ILE A 49 -13.01 3.99 6.99
N ARG A 50 -13.56 5.16 6.61
CA ARG A 50 -13.44 6.39 7.41
C ARG A 50 -14.02 6.22 8.82
N MET A 51 -15.17 5.54 8.96
CA MET A 51 -15.76 5.22 10.26
C MET A 51 -14.87 4.29 11.07
N TYR A 52 -14.27 3.29 10.43
CA TYR A 52 -13.33 2.36 11.07
C TYR A 52 -12.08 3.09 11.56
N LEU A 53 -11.41 3.82 10.69
CA LEU A 53 -10.15 4.52 11.01
C LEU A 53 -10.33 5.63 12.07
N SER A 54 -11.50 6.28 12.10
CA SER A 54 -11.86 7.26 13.16
C SER A 54 -12.30 6.63 14.48
N GLY A 55 -12.24 5.30 14.61
CA GLY A 55 -12.55 4.59 15.84
C GLY A 55 -14.06 4.45 16.18
N GLN A 56 -14.97 4.71 15.22
CA GLN A 56 -16.41 4.57 15.47
C GLN A 56 -16.85 3.12 15.73
N PHE A 57 -16.05 2.15 15.29
CA PHE A 57 -16.28 0.72 15.54
C PHE A 57 -15.42 0.17 16.69
N GLY A 58 -14.77 1.05 17.46
CA GLY A 58 -13.83 0.76 18.54
C GLY A 58 -12.47 1.40 18.25
N THR A 59 -11.77 1.77 19.33
CA THR A 59 -10.50 2.53 19.26
C THR A 59 -9.25 1.65 19.26
N ASP A 60 -9.43 0.34 19.42
CA ASP A 60 -8.35 -0.63 19.36
C ASP A 60 -8.29 -1.25 17.96
N VAL A 61 -7.07 -1.54 17.49
CA VAL A 61 -6.84 -2.17 16.17
C VAL A 61 -7.55 -3.54 16.05
N ASP A 62 -7.76 -4.22 17.16
CA ASP A 62 -8.43 -5.52 17.23
C ASP A 62 -9.96 -5.43 17.43
N SER A 63 -10.51 -4.22 17.56
CA SER A 63 -11.96 -4.03 17.74
C SER A 63 -12.79 -4.54 16.57
N VAL A 64 -12.21 -4.58 15.39
CA VAL A 64 -12.86 -5.07 14.17
C VAL A 64 -12.14 -6.30 13.65
N ASN A 65 -12.92 -7.36 13.42
CA ASN A 65 -12.41 -8.61 12.85
C ASN A 65 -11.72 -8.35 11.50
N PRO A 66 -10.54 -8.96 11.22
CA PRO A 66 -9.79 -8.78 9.98
C PRO A 66 -10.60 -9.01 8.70
N TYR A 67 -11.49 -9.99 8.68
CA TYR A 67 -12.37 -10.26 7.53
C TYR A 67 -13.35 -9.11 7.27
N VAL A 68 -13.92 -8.54 8.34
CA VAL A 68 -14.85 -7.40 8.22
C VAL A 68 -14.10 -6.15 7.77
N ALA A 69 -12.95 -5.83 8.38
CA ALA A 69 -12.14 -4.70 7.98
C ALA A 69 -11.72 -4.82 6.49
N SER A 70 -11.24 -5.99 6.08
CA SER A 70 -10.84 -6.26 4.69
C SER A 70 -11.99 -6.07 3.71
N SER A 71 -13.21 -6.46 4.10
CA SER A 71 -14.40 -6.32 3.24
C SER A 71 -14.72 -4.84 2.95
N MET A 72 -14.54 -3.94 3.93
CA MET A 72 -14.73 -2.50 3.72
C MET A 72 -13.76 -1.96 2.67
N TYR A 73 -12.47 -2.31 2.77
CA TYR A 73 -11.46 -1.91 1.79
C TYR A 73 -11.68 -2.55 0.42
N ALA A 74 -12.15 -3.79 0.37
CA ALA A 74 -12.46 -4.48 -0.88
C ALA A 74 -13.61 -3.81 -1.65
N ILE A 75 -14.65 -3.33 -0.93
CA ILE A 75 -15.77 -2.59 -1.53
C ILE A 75 -15.29 -1.28 -2.16
N ASP A 76 -14.41 -0.54 -1.50
CA ASP A 76 -13.81 0.68 -2.02
C ASP A 76 -13.02 0.41 -3.31
N ARG A 77 -12.16 -0.61 -3.31
CA ARG A 77 -11.41 -1.03 -4.51
C ARG A 77 -12.33 -1.48 -5.64
N PHE A 78 -13.36 -2.24 -5.33
CA PHE A 78 -14.31 -2.71 -6.34
C PHE A 78 -15.08 -1.54 -6.97
N ALA A 79 -15.56 -0.60 -6.16
CA ALA A 79 -16.26 0.57 -6.66
C ALA A 79 -15.36 1.40 -7.58
N SER A 80 -14.14 1.70 -7.14
CA SER A 80 -13.15 2.43 -7.95
C SER A 80 -12.82 1.67 -9.24
N TYR A 81 -12.58 0.36 -9.18
CA TYR A 81 -12.32 -0.44 -10.38
C TYR A 81 -13.43 -0.30 -11.40
N ARG A 82 -14.66 -0.56 -10.99
CA ARG A 82 -15.81 -0.56 -11.89
C ARG A 82 -16.15 0.81 -12.46
N MET A 83 -15.98 1.86 -11.69
CA MET A 83 -16.40 3.21 -12.04
C MET A 83 -15.31 4.03 -12.72
N ASP A 84 -14.03 3.84 -12.30
CA ASP A 84 -13.00 4.79 -12.65
C ASP A 84 -11.98 4.24 -13.66
N TRP A 85 -11.57 2.97 -13.57
CA TRP A 85 -10.40 2.50 -14.30
C TRP A 85 -10.53 1.13 -15.01
N GLU A 86 -11.64 0.41 -14.88
CA GLU A 86 -11.84 -0.88 -15.55
C GLU A 86 -11.68 -0.79 -17.08
N SER A 87 -12.35 0.16 -17.72
CA SER A 87 -12.26 0.31 -19.18
C SER A 87 -10.84 0.67 -19.62
N PHE A 88 -10.17 1.57 -18.91
CA PHE A 88 -8.80 1.96 -19.21
C PHE A 88 -7.83 0.78 -19.09
N TYR A 89 -7.99 -0.05 -18.05
CA TYR A 89 -7.19 -1.25 -17.82
C TYR A 89 -7.48 -2.33 -18.87
N THR A 90 -8.74 -2.61 -19.17
CA THR A 90 -9.11 -3.63 -20.17
C THR A 90 -8.65 -3.27 -21.58
N ASP A 91 -8.55 -1.98 -21.90
CA ASP A 91 -8.03 -1.44 -23.15
C ASP A 91 -6.49 -1.38 -23.21
N GLY A 92 -5.81 -2.03 -22.27
CA GLY A 92 -4.34 -2.14 -22.29
C GLY A 92 -3.61 -0.96 -21.62
N GLY A 93 -4.29 -0.15 -20.82
CA GLY A 93 -3.66 0.93 -20.06
C GLY A 93 -2.84 0.41 -18.87
N ILE A 94 -1.87 1.20 -18.42
CA ILE A 94 -1.07 0.96 -17.23
C ILE A 94 -1.71 1.67 -16.03
N ILE A 95 -1.96 0.93 -14.96
CA ILE A 95 -2.46 1.47 -13.69
C ILE A 95 -1.34 1.42 -12.68
N ILE A 96 -1.06 2.56 -12.04
CA ILE A 96 -0.17 2.66 -10.89
C ILE A 96 -1.02 2.90 -9.65
N ALA A 97 -1.05 1.96 -8.72
CA ALA A 97 -1.82 2.07 -7.49
C ALA A 97 -0.91 2.40 -6.29
N ASP A 98 -1.22 3.48 -5.58
CA ASP A 98 -0.70 3.77 -4.24
C ASP A 98 -1.55 2.97 -3.26
N ARG A 99 -1.03 1.83 -2.78
CA ARG A 99 -1.72 0.78 -2.03
C ARG A 99 -2.75 0.00 -2.88
N TYR A 100 -3.02 -1.22 -2.43
CA TYR A 100 -4.03 -2.11 -3.04
C TYR A 100 -4.47 -3.18 -2.03
N THR A 101 -4.86 -4.39 -2.50
CA THR A 101 -5.09 -5.58 -1.66
C THR A 101 -3.88 -5.91 -0.80
N THR A 102 -2.67 -5.61 -1.27
CA THR A 102 -1.40 -5.78 -0.57
C THR A 102 -1.39 -5.12 0.82
N SER A 103 -1.95 -3.91 0.95
CA SER A 103 -2.10 -3.26 2.26
C SER A 103 -3.03 -4.03 3.21
N ASN A 104 -4.11 -4.63 2.70
CA ASN A 104 -4.96 -5.50 3.52
C ASN A 104 -4.20 -6.76 3.96
N MET A 105 -3.41 -7.37 3.06
CA MET A 105 -2.57 -8.51 3.42
C MET A 105 -1.72 -8.18 4.63
N VAL A 106 -0.98 -7.07 4.58
CA VAL A 106 -0.10 -6.63 5.67
C VAL A 106 -0.88 -6.31 6.95
N HIS A 107 -1.77 -5.32 6.88
CA HIS A 107 -2.39 -4.71 8.05
C HIS A 107 -3.38 -5.62 8.78
N GLN A 108 -3.96 -6.61 8.10
CA GLN A 108 -4.93 -7.48 8.72
C GLN A 108 -4.35 -8.83 9.16
N MET A 109 -3.35 -9.37 8.45
CA MET A 109 -2.73 -10.64 8.85
C MET A 109 -1.96 -10.53 10.17
N VAL A 110 -1.40 -9.36 10.49
CA VAL A 110 -0.63 -9.14 11.74
C VAL A 110 -1.48 -9.30 13.00
N LYS A 111 -2.79 -9.23 12.89
CA LYS A 111 -3.73 -9.49 13.98
C LYS A 111 -3.80 -10.98 14.37
N TYR A 112 -3.22 -11.86 13.56
CA TYR A 112 -3.07 -13.27 13.87
C TYR A 112 -1.64 -13.57 14.31
N THR A 113 -1.47 -14.13 15.51
CA THR A 113 -0.18 -14.63 16.02
C THR A 113 0.13 -16.03 15.51
N ASP A 114 -0.89 -16.78 15.12
CA ASP A 114 -0.81 -18.13 14.59
C ASP A 114 -0.49 -18.10 13.08
N PRO A 115 0.66 -18.68 12.62
CA PRO A 115 1.03 -18.69 11.21
C PRO A 115 -0.01 -19.35 10.29
N ASP A 116 -0.66 -20.43 10.74
CA ASP A 116 -1.66 -21.13 9.95
C ASP A 116 -2.90 -20.24 9.71
N LYS A 117 -3.28 -19.44 10.72
CA LYS A 117 -4.38 -18.48 10.58
C LYS A 117 -4.00 -17.30 9.65
N ARG A 118 -2.73 -16.89 9.63
CA ARG A 118 -2.24 -15.91 8.66
C ARG A 118 -2.41 -16.43 7.23
N ILE A 119 -1.97 -17.66 6.99
CA ILE A 119 -2.10 -18.32 5.68
C ILE A 119 -3.57 -18.42 5.26
N GLN A 120 -4.44 -18.93 6.14
CA GLN A 120 -5.87 -19.04 5.87
C GLN A 120 -6.52 -17.67 5.56
N PHE A 121 -6.12 -16.64 6.27
CA PHE A 121 -6.60 -15.28 6.01
C PHE A 121 -6.15 -14.76 4.64
N LEU A 122 -4.88 -14.96 4.27
CA LEU A 122 -4.35 -14.54 2.97
C LEU A 122 -5.03 -15.27 1.81
N GLU A 123 -5.22 -16.58 1.93
CA GLU A 123 -5.95 -17.39 0.94
C GLU A 123 -7.40 -16.94 0.77
N TRP A 124 -8.07 -16.65 1.89
CA TRP A 124 -9.43 -16.09 1.86
C TRP A 124 -9.46 -14.72 1.18
N LEU A 125 -8.52 -13.83 1.51
CA LEU A 125 -8.48 -12.49 0.96
C LEU A 125 -8.25 -12.51 -0.56
N GLU A 126 -7.36 -13.37 -1.04
CA GLU A 126 -7.12 -13.57 -2.46
C GLU A 126 -8.36 -14.12 -3.19
N ASP A 127 -9.02 -15.13 -2.62
CA ASP A 127 -10.27 -15.66 -3.19
C ASP A 127 -11.36 -14.57 -3.20
N PHE A 128 -11.48 -13.83 -2.12
CA PHE A 128 -12.50 -12.80 -1.97
C PHE A 128 -12.32 -11.66 -2.98
N GLU A 129 -11.13 -11.07 -3.06
CA GLU A 129 -10.90 -9.91 -3.92
C GLU A 129 -10.67 -10.29 -5.39
N PHE A 130 -9.84 -11.29 -5.66
CA PHE A 130 -9.47 -11.59 -7.04
C PHE A 130 -10.43 -12.55 -7.74
N ILE A 131 -11.07 -13.46 -7.03
CA ILE A 131 -11.99 -14.44 -7.62
C ILE A 131 -13.44 -13.99 -7.49
N LYS A 132 -13.90 -13.63 -6.28
CA LYS A 132 -15.30 -13.29 -6.04
C LYS A 132 -15.65 -11.87 -6.53
N PHE A 133 -14.79 -10.88 -6.25
CA PHE A 133 -14.97 -9.50 -6.69
C PHE A 133 -14.45 -9.29 -8.11
N GLY A 134 -13.59 -10.17 -8.63
CA GLY A 134 -13.04 -10.08 -9.97
C GLY A 134 -12.07 -8.91 -10.15
N LEU A 135 -11.46 -8.44 -9.06
CA LEU A 135 -10.43 -7.42 -9.13
C LEU A 135 -9.17 -7.98 -9.82
N PRO A 136 -8.46 -7.19 -10.63
CA PRO A 136 -7.24 -7.65 -11.25
C PRO A 136 -6.14 -7.93 -10.22
N ARG A 137 -5.36 -9.00 -10.47
CA ARG A 137 -4.15 -9.25 -9.68
C ARG A 137 -3.04 -8.27 -10.09
N PRO A 138 -2.21 -7.83 -9.15
CA PRO A 138 -1.01 -7.06 -9.50
C PRO A 138 -0.07 -7.84 -10.41
N ASP A 139 0.48 -7.17 -11.43
CA ASP A 139 1.57 -7.71 -12.25
C ASP A 139 2.92 -7.53 -11.56
N VAL A 140 3.06 -6.46 -10.77
CA VAL A 140 4.24 -6.19 -9.97
C VAL A 140 3.88 -5.38 -8.73
N VAL A 141 4.56 -5.68 -7.62
CA VAL A 141 4.48 -4.93 -6.36
C VAL A 141 5.88 -4.45 -6.00
N CYS A 142 6.04 -3.14 -5.85
CA CYS A 142 7.25 -2.52 -5.32
C CYS A 142 7.00 -2.08 -3.88
N LEU A 143 7.65 -2.72 -2.92
CA LEU A 143 7.65 -2.30 -1.53
C LEU A 143 8.69 -1.19 -1.33
N LEU A 144 8.24 0.01 -1.00
CA LEU A 144 9.10 1.11 -0.58
C LEU A 144 9.48 0.88 0.89
N ASP A 145 10.63 0.25 1.08
CA ASP A 145 11.10 -0.19 2.38
C ASP A 145 11.83 0.95 3.10
N VAL A 146 11.24 1.41 4.20
CA VAL A 146 11.77 2.45 5.08
C VAL A 146 11.85 1.89 6.49
N PRO A 147 13.01 1.93 7.15
CA PRO A 147 13.13 1.54 8.56
C PRO A 147 12.14 2.30 9.45
N LEU A 148 11.58 1.61 10.43
CA LEU A 148 10.53 2.17 11.30
C LEU A 148 10.98 3.47 11.99
N GLU A 149 12.24 3.55 12.41
CA GLU A 149 12.83 4.73 13.06
C GLU A 149 12.77 5.98 12.15
N VAL A 150 13.01 5.79 10.86
CA VAL A 150 12.94 6.87 9.87
C VAL A 150 11.48 7.26 9.62
N THR A 151 10.60 6.28 9.53
CA THR A 151 9.16 6.49 9.36
C THR A 151 8.58 7.31 10.53
N GLU A 152 8.90 6.95 11.77
CA GLU A 152 8.47 7.67 12.98
C GLU A 152 8.94 9.14 12.96
N SER A 153 10.19 9.40 12.54
CA SER A 153 10.72 10.75 12.42
C SER A 153 9.96 11.57 11.37
N LEU A 154 9.70 10.98 10.20
CA LEU A 154 8.97 11.65 9.12
C LEU A 154 7.51 11.94 9.48
N MET A 155 6.85 11.05 10.22
CA MET A 155 5.49 11.25 10.68
C MET A 155 5.41 12.37 11.73
N SER A 156 6.35 12.42 12.68
CA SER A 156 6.42 13.48 13.70
C SER A 156 6.62 14.88 13.08
N GLU A 157 7.41 14.99 12.02
CA GLU A 157 7.61 16.25 11.30
C GLU A 157 6.35 16.71 10.55
N ARG A 158 5.51 15.79 10.08
CA ARG A 158 4.23 16.12 9.43
C ARG A 158 3.20 16.64 10.42
N THR A 159 3.02 15.95 11.54
CA THR A 159 2.10 16.37 12.62
C THR A 159 2.46 17.75 13.16
N GLY A 160 3.74 18.09 13.27
CA GLY A 160 4.20 19.41 13.66
C GLY A 160 3.88 20.52 12.65
N LYS A 161 3.71 20.20 11.37
CA LYS A 161 3.43 21.18 10.28
C LYS A 161 1.92 21.36 10.02
N THR A 162 1.10 20.34 10.29
CA THR A 162 -0.33 20.33 9.95
C THR A 162 -1.26 20.67 11.13
N GLY A 163 -0.74 20.89 12.34
CA GLY A 163 -1.53 21.40 13.45
C GLY A 163 -2.58 20.42 14.02
N GLY A 164 -2.21 19.13 14.13
CA GLY A 164 -2.87 18.24 15.09
C GLY A 164 -4.22 17.67 14.69
N GLU A 165 -4.33 17.02 13.56
CA GLU A 165 -5.32 15.94 13.42
C GLU A 165 -4.76 14.71 14.16
N THR A 166 -5.55 14.17 15.08
CA THR A 166 -5.22 12.90 15.75
C THR A 166 -5.06 11.83 14.68
N GLY A 167 -3.90 11.17 14.64
CA GLY A 167 -3.62 10.05 13.75
C GLY A 167 -4.73 8.98 13.84
N ASP A 168 -4.83 8.13 12.83
CA ASP A 168 -5.80 7.03 12.86
C ASP A 168 -5.46 5.99 13.94
N ILE A 169 -6.34 5.01 14.15
CA ILE A 169 -6.19 3.97 15.19
C ILE A 169 -4.92 3.13 15.03
N HIS A 170 -4.28 3.14 13.87
CA HIS A 170 -3.06 2.38 13.57
C HIS A 170 -1.80 3.15 13.92
N GLU A 171 -1.77 4.47 13.66
CA GLU A 171 -0.58 5.31 13.83
C GLU A 171 -0.11 5.44 15.30
N GLY A 172 -1.03 5.33 16.25
CA GLY A 172 -0.72 5.46 17.67
C GLY A 172 -0.10 4.21 18.33
N ASN A 173 -0.01 3.09 17.64
CA ASN A 173 0.42 1.81 18.22
C ASN A 173 1.75 1.33 17.63
N ARG A 174 2.88 1.66 18.31
CA ARG A 174 4.22 1.29 17.87
C ARG A 174 4.44 -0.22 17.72
N ALA A 175 3.87 -1.03 18.63
CA ALA A 175 4.00 -2.48 18.54
C ALA A 175 3.28 -3.03 17.30
N TYR A 176 2.15 -2.44 16.95
CA TYR A 176 1.44 -2.76 15.72
C TYR A 176 2.25 -2.34 14.49
N LEU A 177 2.83 -1.13 14.47
CA LEU A 177 3.67 -0.67 13.36
C LEU A 177 4.90 -1.57 13.17
N GLN A 178 5.51 -2.05 14.26
CA GLN A 178 6.60 -3.03 14.17
C GLN A 178 6.12 -4.35 13.57
N SER A 179 4.97 -4.87 14.01
CA SER A 179 4.41 -6.09 13.44
C SER A 179 4.07 -5.95 11.95
N VAL A 180 3.62 -4.77 11.53
CA VAL A 180 3.37 -4.44 10.12
C VAL A 180 4.69 -4.44 9.33
N HIS A 181 5.75 -3.85 9.88
CA HIS A 181 7.07 -3.86 9.25
C HIS A 181 7.59 -5.29 9.07
N ASP A 182 7.51 -6.12 10.11
CA ASP A 182 7.95 -7.52 10.06
C ASP A 182 7.11 -8.36 9.08
N ALA A 183 5.82 -8.03 8.93
CA ALA A 183 4.93 -8.70 7.98
C ALA A 183 5.28 -8.42 6.52
N TYR A 184 5.87 -7.25 6.22
CA TYR A 184 6.37 -6.98 4.88
C TYR A 184 7.45 -7.99 4.47
N ASP A 185 8.33 -8.42 5.38
CA ASP A 185 9.36 -9.41 5.10
C ASP A 185 8.73 -10.75 4.67
N GLU A 186 7.73 -11.23 5.43
CA GLU A 186 6.99 -12.45 5.11
C GLU A 186 6.30 -12.36 3.73
N LEU A 187 5.67 -11.23 3.42
CA LEU A 187 4.95 -11.06 2.16
C LEU A 187 5.87 -10.86 0.96
N VAL A 188 6.99 -10.17 1.13
CA VAL A 188 8.03 -10.04 0.09
C VAL A 188 8.51 -11.43 -0.35
N GLU A 189 8.83 -12.31 0.60
CA GLU A 189 9.27 -13.67 0.30
C GLU A 189 8.15 -14.52 -0.33
N ARG A 190 6.94 -14.46 0.24
CA ARG A 190 5.81 -15.29 -0.21
C ARG A 190 5.31 -14.93 -1.60
N TYR A 191 5.24 -13.61 -1.91
CA TYR A 191 4.65 -13.10 -3.15
C TYR A 191 5.68 -12.55 -4.13
N HIS A 192 6.98 -12.67 -3.83
CA HIS A 192 8.10 -12.18 -4.66
C HIS A 192 7.98 -10.69 -4.99
N TRP A 193 7.57 -9.87 -3.99
CA TRP A 193 7.54 -8.42 -4.18
C TRP A 193 8.95 -7.85 -4.34
N HIS A 194 9.07 -6.80 -5.12
CA HIS A 194 10.33 -6.09 -5.28
C HIS A 194 10.56 -5.12 -4.13
N ARG A 195 11.55 -5.41 -3.30
CA ARG A 195 11.94 -4.52 -2.20
C ARG A 195 12.80 -3.38 -2.74
N ILE A 196 12.37 -2.13 -2.54
CA ILE A 196 13.08 -0.91 -2.87
C ILE A 196 13.54 -0.27 -1.57
N SER A 197 14.83 -0.38 -1.26
CA SER A 197 15.40 0.27 -0.06
C SER A 197 15.33 1.78 -0.23
N CYS A 198 14.57 2.45 0.63
CA CYS A 198 14.38 3.90 0.59
C CYS A 198 15.30 4.66 1.55
N ALA A 199 16.01 3.95 2.41
CA ALA A 199 16.98 4.52 3.33
C ALA A 199 18.36 3.88 3.16
N GLN A 200 19.38 4.61 3.59
CA GLN A 200 20.75 4.13 3.67
C GLN A 200 21.27 4.35 5.08
N GLN A 201 22.11 3.44 5.55
CA GLN A 201 22.77 3.53 6.84
C GLN A 201 24.15 4.15 6.66
N ASP A 202 24.51 5.12 7.49
CA ASP A 202 25.84 5.70 7.53
C ASP A 202 26.82 4.88 8.41
N GLU A 203 28.08 5.30 8.47
CA GLU A 203 29.11 4.64 9.28
C GLU A 203 28.81 4.63 10.79
N SER A 204 27.95 5.52 11.27
CA SER A 204 27.50 5.57 12.67
C SER A 204 26.35 4.64 12.97
N GLY A 205 25.79 3.99 11.95
CA GLY A 205 24.59 3.15 12.06
C GLY A 205 23.29 3.93 11.96
N THR A 206 23.34 5.24 11.66
CA THR A 206 22.14 6.09 11.53
C THR A 206 21.52 5.95 10.13
N PHE A 207 20.22 5.72 10.07
CA PHE A 207 19.49 5.69 8.81
C PHE A 207 19.10 7.08 8.32
N THR A 208 19.29 7.32 7.04
CA THR A 208 18.85 8.53 6.34
C THR A 208 18.12 8.16 5.06
N MET A 209 17.09 8.94 4.70
CA MET A 209 16.40 8.72 3.43
C MET A 209 17.32 8.95 2.25
N ARG A 210 17.25 8.07 1.28
CA ARG A 210 17.87 8.23 -0.04
C ARG A 210 17.16 9.35 -0.80
N SER A 211 17.81 9.90 -1.82
CA SER A 211 17.18 10.91 -2.66
C SER A 211 15.95 10.35 -3.39
N ILE A 212 14.94 11.21 -3.56
CA ILE A 212 13.72 10.87 -4.31
C ILE A 212 14.06 10.31 -5.70
N GLU A 213 15.07 10.89 -6.35
CA GLU A 213 15.54 10.48 -7.69
C GLU A 213 16.15 9.08 -7.67
N SER A 214 16.99 8.77 -6.68
CA SER A 214 17.62 7.44 -6.56
C SER A 214 16.57 6.35 -6.34
N ILE A 215 15.61 6.58 -5.45
CA ILE A 215 14.49 5.65 -5.20
C ILE A 215 13.64 5.47 -6.48
N HIS A 216 13.35 6.59 -7.17
CA HIS A 216 12.60 6.57 -8.42
C HIS A 216 13.27 5.71 -9.49
N ASN A 217 14.58 5.83 -9.63
CA ASN A 217 15.31 5.06 -10.62
C ASN A 217 15.27 3.55 -10.33
N ASP A 218 15.38 3.14 -9.06
CA ASP A 218 15.27 1.72 -8.69
C ASP A 218 13.86 1.17 -9.01
N ILE A 219 12.80 1.92 -8.68
CA ILE A 219 11.42 1.55 -9.03
C ILE A 219 11.29 1.43 -10.55
N TYR A 220 11.79 2.42 -11.29
CA TYR A 220 11.67 2.44 -12.73
C TYR A 220 12.39 1.26 -13.41
N GLU A 221 13.57 0.85 -12.93
CA GLU A 221 14.27 -0.31 -13.50
C GLU A 221 13.47 -1.61 -13.34
N VAL A 222 12.76 -1.80 -12.24
CA VAL A 222 11.81 -2.91 -12.04
C VAL A 222 10.67 -2.82 -13.09
N ILE A 223 10.04 -1.65 -13.19
CA ILE A 223 8.89 -1.46 -14.09
C ILE A 223 9.27 -1.58 -15.56
N LYS A 224 10.41 -1.03 -15.96
CA LYS A 224 10.92 -1.11 -17.32
C LYS A 224 11.15 -2.54 -17.80
N ALA A 225 11.51 -3.43 -16.88
CA ALA A 225 11.67 -4.85 -17.22
C ALA A 225 10.32 -5.52 -17.54
N LEU A 226 9.24 -5.06 -16.94
CA LEU A 226 7.88 -5.55 -17.17
C LEU A 226 7.26 -5.02 -18.48
N LEU A 227 7.61 -3.79 -18.88
CA LEU A 227 7.01 -3.09 -20.04
C LEU A 227 7.70 -3.39 -21.39
N LYS A 228 8.64 -4.31 -21.44
CA LYS A 228 9.29 -4.79 -22.67
C LYS A 228 8.42 -5.81 -23.36
#